data_9428f4db653a51f82ff9b23bb275dbad
#
_entry.id   9428f4db653a51f82ff9b23bb275dbad
#
_cell.length_a   1.000
_cell.length_b   1.000
_cell.length_c   1.000
_cell.angle_alpha   90.00
_cell.angle_beta   90.00
_cell.angle_gamma   90.00
#
_symmetry.space_group_name_H-M   'P 1'
#
loop_
_entity.id
_entity.type
_entity.pdbx_description
1 polymer ?
#
loop_
_entity_poly.entity_id
_entity_poly.type
_entity_poly.pdbx_seq_one_letter_code
_entity_poly.pdbx_strand_id
1 'polypeptide(L)'
;MLELPELYVVDTECCTDHRDFIGPGYEDGHGLVLMRSGAYRWRQQGEESWMDATAGYLTRPGDEVYSAHPLGTGDTATWIHLSETAFDRWFDRAGPRRVTVTSRTDLVHRALLVAVGRGTDHFELGERMNGLLDLVAAGAGFGSHDGSPSPAARRVHQRLVADTCAALAAGPLTGSLDELAARVGASPHHLSRVFRQVTGRTLTWYRNELRIRAVLEDMEQGRCGLRALSAAYDFADQAHLTRVMRRHVGETPSGVREVLGLDRNGRVCADPGK
;
A
#
# COMPACT_ATOMS: atom_id res chain seq x y z
N MET A 1 0.29 -15.52 -13.01
CA MET A 1 -0.59 -16.22 -12.05
C MET A 1 0.25 -17.19 -11.23
N LEU A 2 0.10 -17.25 -9.93
CA LEU A 2 0.76 -18.21 -9.03
C LEU A 2 -0.34 -19.05 -8.37
N GLU A 3 -0.23 -20.38 -8.46
CA GLU A 3 -1.12 -21.32 -7.78
C GLU A 3 -0.31 -22.17 -6.80
N LEU A 4 -0.76 -22.23 -5.56
CA LEU A 4 -0.26 -23.08 -4.48
C LEU A 4 -1.45 -23.84 -3.88
N PRO A 5 -1.25 -24.92 -3.12
CA PRO A 5 -2.34 -25.81 -2.69
C PRO A 5 -3.51 -25.14 -1.96
N GLU A 6 -3.27 -24.03 -1.25
CA GLU A 6 -4.28 -23.34 -0.43
C GLU A 6 -4.51 -21.88 -0.86
N LEU A 7 -3.85 -21.42 -1.94
CA LEU A 7 -3.97 -20.06 -2.41
C LEU A 7 -3.63 -19.89 -3.89
N TYR A 8 -4.18 -18.85 -4.50
CA TYR A 8 -3.75 -18.39 -5.82
C TYR A 8 -3.68 -16.86 -5.86
N VAL A 9 -2.85 -16.35 -6.76
CA VAL A 9 -2.56 -14.91 -6.88
C VAL A 9 -2.97 -14.42 -8.26
N VAL A 10 -3.71 -13.31 -8.28
CA VAL A 10 -4.14 -12.63 -9.51
C VAL A 10 -3.70 -11.17 -9.44
N ASP A 11 -3.12 -10.68 -10.51
CA ASP A 11 -2.94 -9.25 -10.72
C ASP A 11 -4.22 -8.65 -11.30
N THR A 12 -4.66 -7.55 -10.72
CA THR A 12 -5.83 -6.80 -11.16
C THR A 12 -5.43 -5.40 -11.59
N GLU A 13 -6.03 -4.94 -12.67
CA GLU A 13 -5.93 -3.56 -13.14
C GLU A 13 -7.34 -3.02 -13.32
N CYS A 14 -7.60 -1.89 -12.69
CA CYS A 14 -8.87 -1.18 -12.77
C CYS A 14 -8.67 0.11 -13.54
N CYS A 15 -9.40 0.27 -14.64
CA CYS A 15 -9.37 1.47 -15.48
C CYS A 15 -10.60 2.36 -15.28
N THR A 16 -11.34 2.17 -14.19
CA THR A 16 -12.57 2.92 -13.92
C THR A 16 -12.27 4.35 -13.44
N ASP A 17 -13.16 5.27 -13.78
CA ASP A 17 -13.04 6.70 -13.48
C ASP A 17 -14.28 7.28 -12.76
N HIS A 18 -15.16 6.43 -12.26
CA HIS A 18 -16.39 6.89 -11.61
C HIS A 18 -16.09 7.61 -10.28
N ARG A 19 -16.57 8.85 -10.17
CA ARG A 19 -16.31 9.69 -8.99
C ARG A 19 -17.22 9.36 -7.80
N ASP A 20 -18.42 8.88 -8.07
CA ASP A 20 -19.38 8.46 -7.07
C ASP A 20 -19.22 6.98 -6.74
N PHE A 21 -19.68 6.57 -5.56
CA PHE A 21 -19.65 5.17 -5.17
C PHE A 21 -20.53 4.32 -6.08
N ILE A 22 -19.93 3.29 -6.64
CA ILE A 22 -20.63 2.19 -7.33
C ILE A 22 -20.60 0.95 -6.45
N GLY A 23 -21.65 0.17 -6.50
CA GLY A 23 -21.83 -1.07 -5.73
C GLY A 23 -23.28 -1.26 -5.28
N PRO A 24 -23.54 -2.29 -4.45
CA PRO A 24 -22.52 -3.18 -3.91
C PRO A 24 -21.95 -4.15 -4.94
N GLY A 25 -20.61 -4.34 -4.91
CA GLY A 25 -19.99 -5.58 -5.33
C GLY A 25 -20.01 -6.56 -4.16
N TYR A 26 -19.99 -7.85 -4.44
CA TYR A 26 -19.95 -8.90 -3.42
C TYR A 26 -18.67 -9.69 -3.54
N GLU A 27 -17.99 -9.88 -2.42
CA GLU A 27 -16.84 -10.76 -2.35
C GLU A 27 -17.32 -12.22 -2.27
N ASP A 28 -16.73 -13.07 -3.10
CA ASP A 28 -17.09 -14.49 -3.22
C ASP A 28 -16.14 -15.42 -2.46
N GLY A 29 -15.00 -14.90 -1.99
CA GLY A 29 -13.96 -15.66 -1.35
C GLY A 29 -13.25 -14.95 -0.21
N HIS A 30 -12.45 -15.73 0.51
CA HIS A 30 -11.47 -15.21 1.45
C HIS A 30 -10.23 -14.76 0.70
N GLY A 31 -9.66 -13.61 1.09
CA GLY A 31 -8.44 -13.15 0.45
C GLY A 31 -7.87 -11.88 1.06
N LEU A 32 -6.76 -11.48 0.45
CA LEU A 32 -6.05 -10.26 0.76
C LEU A 32 -5.80 -9.50 -0.55
N VAL A 33 -6.23 -8.25 -0.60
CA VAL A 33 -5.93 -7.35 -1.71
C VAL A 33 -4.85 -6.37 -1.26
N LEU A 34 -3.75 -6.29 -2.01
CA LEU A 34 -2.65 -5.37 -1.78
C LEU A 34 -2.59 -4.36 -2.94
N MET A 35 -2.80 -3.08 -2.61
CA MET A 35 -2.68 -2.01 -3.59
C MET A 35 -1.23 -1.80 -4.01
N ARG A 36 -0.96 -1.72 -5.32
CA ARG A 36 0.37 -1.45 -5.89
C ARG A 36 0.50 -0.02 -6.40
N SER A 37 -0.49 0.44 -7.14
CA SER A 37 -0.52 1.81 -7.66
C SER A 37 -1.94 2.35 -7.72
N GLY A 38 -2.09 3.64 -7.99
CA GLY A 38 -3.38 4.30 -8.00
C GLY A 38 -3.97 4.49 -6.62
N ALA A 39 -5.20 4.97 -6.58
CA ALA A 39 -5.92 5.16 -5.33
C ALA A 39 -7.42 5.36 -5.56
N TYR A 40 -8.23 4.90 -4.62
CA TYR A 40 -9.68 5.04 -4.65
C TYR A 40 -10.30 5.14 -3.25
N ARG A 41 -11.57 5.56 -3.19
CA ARG A 41 -12.37 5.50 -1.98
C ARG A 41 -13.04 4.14 -1.91
N TRP A 42 -12.95 3.51 -0.76
CA TRP A 42 -13.52 2.21 -0.46
C TRP A 42 -14.49 2.32 0.71
N ARG A 43 -15.64 1.65 0.61
CA ARG A 43 -16.61 1.61 1.68
C ARG A 43 -17.13 0.20 1.88
N GLN A 44 -17.07 -0.29 3.12
CA GLN A 44 -17.57 -1.58 3.54
C GLN A 44 -18.18 -1.46 4.94
N GLN A 45 -19.29 -2.14 5.17
CA GLN A 45 -19.99 -2.13 6.47
C GLN A 45 -20.27 -0.71 7.01
N GLY A 46 -20.48 0.26 6.13
CA GLY A 46 -20.71 1.66 6.50
C GLY A 46 -19.46 2.46 6.86
N GLU A 47 -18.29 1.84 6.90
CA GLU A 47 -17.01 2.51 7.08
C GLU A 47 -16.39 2.88 5.72
N GLU A 48 -15.92 4.11 5.62
CA GLU A 48 -15.26 4.62 4.43
C GLU A 48 -13.76 4.80 4.68
N SER A 49 -12.95 4.37 3.73
CA SER A 49 -11.50 4.46 3.78
C SER A 49 -10.92 4.88 2.43
N TRP A 50 -9.74 5.49 2.47
CA TRP A 50 -8.91 5.72 1.31
C TRP A 50 -7.98 4.53 1.11
N MET A 51 -8.00 3.97 -0.10
CA MET A 51 -7.14 2.87 -0.52
C MET A 51 -6.10 3.41 -1.47
N ASP A 52 -4.85 3.20 -1.14
CA ASP A 52 -3.66 3.50 -1.96
C ASP A 52 -2.58 2.47 -1.68
N ALA A 53 -1.39 2.64 -2.25
CA ALA A 53 -0.30 1.70 -2.07
C ALA A 53 0.13 1.45 -0.61
N THR A 54 -0.29 2.27 0.36
CA THR A 54 -0.04 2.05 1.81
C THR A 54 -1.12 1.19 2.48
N ALA A 55 -2.08 0.70 1.72
CA ALA A 55 -3.24 -0.01 2.21
C ALA A 55 -3.49 -1.32 1.45
N GLY A 56 -4.12 -2.22 2.12
CA GLY A 56 -4.76 -3.40 1.57
C GLY A 56 -6.05 -3.68 2.34
N TYR A 57 -6.79 -4.67 1.91
CA TYR A 57 -7.98 -5.10 2.64
C TYR A 57 -8.17 -6.61 2.55
N LEU A 58 -8.85 -7.13 3.56
CA LEU A 58 -9.24 -8.53 3.64
C LEU A 58 -10.63 -8.71 3.06
N THR A 59 -10.81 -9.70 2.20
CA THR A 59 -12.09 -10.11 1.64
C THR A 59 -12.63 -11.34 2.36
N ARG A 60 -13.95 -11.44 2.44
CA ARG A 60 -14.67 -12.60 2.98
C ARG A 60 -15.94 -12.81 2.19
N PRO A 61 -16.42 -14.06 2.04
CA PRO A 61 -17.64 -14.34 1.33
C PRO A 61 -18.82 -13.51 1.87
N GLY A 62 -19.53 -12.86 0.95
CA GLY A 62 -20.69 -12.03 1.26
C GLY A 62 -20.40 -10.61 1.75
N ASP A 63 -19.13 -10.21 1.83
CA ASP A 63 -18.80 -8.81 2.13
C ASP A 63 -19.30 -7.90 1.00
N GLU A 64 -20.07 -6.88 1.34
CA GLU A 64 -20.51 -5.83 0.42
C GLU A 64 -19.47 -4.73 0.34
N VAL A 65 -19.03 -4.44 -0.88
CA VAL A 65 -17.98 -3.44 -1.15
C VAL A 65 -18.49 -2.38 -2.13
N TYR A 66 -18.16 -1.15 -1.84
CA TYR A 66 -18.44 -0.01 -2.73
C TYR A 66 -17.11 0.70 -3.02
N SER A 67 -16.88 1.09 -4.26
CA SER A 67 -15.70 1.83 -4.69
C SER A 67 -16.05 3.10 -5.43
N ALA A 68 -15.16 4.11 -5.33
CA ALA A 68 -15.22 5.33 -6.12
C ALA A 68 -13.80 5.78 -6.49
N HIS A 69 -13.58 6.12 -7.75
CA HIS A 69 -12.26 6.47 -8.32
C HIS A 69 -12.20 7.98 -8.66
N PRO A 70 -12.16 8.87 -7.66
CA PRO A 70 -12.29 10.32 -7.89
C PRO A 70 -11.11 10.93 -8.65
N LEU A 71 -9.97 10.25 -8.71
CA LEU A 71 -8.77 10.72 -9.41
C LEU A 71 -8.78 10.36 -10.91
N GLY A 72 -9.56 9.33 -11.31
CA GLY A 72 -9.60 8.87 -12.71
C GLY A 72 -8.27 8.32 -13.24
N THR A 73 -7.37 7.91 -12.36
CA THR A 73 -6.04 7.40 -12.74
C THR A 73 -5.97 5.88 -12.88
N GLY A 74 -7.07 5.19 -12.54
CA GLY A 74 -7.05 3.75 -12.39
C GLY A 74 -6.23 3.30 -11.18
N ASP A 75 -6.17 2.00 -10.98
CA ASP A 75 -5.34 1.40 -9.94
C ASP A 75 -4.89 -0.01 -10.33
N THR A 76 -3.82 -0.48 -9.71
CA THR A 76 -3.37 -1.86 -9.81
C THR A 76 -3.26 -2.48 -8.42
N ALA A 77 -3.68 -3.71 -8.31
CA ALA A 77 -3.61 -4.46 -7.08
C ALA A 77 -3.20 -5.92 -7.35
N THR A 78 -2.68 -6.55 -6.31
CA THR A 78 -2.51 -8.00 -6.30
C THR A 78 -3.55 -8.60 -5.37
N TRP A 79 -4.36 -9.50 -5.88
CA TRP A 79 -5.33 -10.24 -5.10
C TRP A 79 -4.78 -11.63 -4.79
N ILE A 80 -4.64 -11.93 -3.51
CA ILE A 80 -4.23 -13.23 -2.99
C ILE A 80 -5.48 -13.90 -2.46
N HIS A 81 -6.02 -14.85 -3.22
CA HIS A 81 -7.13 -15.68 -2.81
C HIS A 81 -6.63 -16.77 -1.87
N LEU A 82 -7.33 -16.98 -0.76
CA LEU A 82 -6.96 -17.93 0.27
C LEU A 82 -8.09 -18.94 0.48
N SER A 83 -7.75 -20.21 0.73
CA SER A 83 -8.73 -21.12 1.31
C SER A 83 -9.18 -20.61 2.68
N GLU A 84 -10.35 -21.03 3.15
CA GLU A 84 -10.84 -20.67 4.48
C GLU A 84 -9.83 -21.03 5.58
N THR A 85 -9.22 -22.21 5.50
CA THR A 85 -8.20 -22.70 6.43
C THR A 85 -6.94 -21.83 6.40
N ALA A 86 -6.48 -21.44 5.20
CA ALA A 86 -5.33 -20.55 5.05
C ALA A 86 -5.64 -19.16 5.61
N PHE A 87 -6.83 -18.63 5.34
CA PHE A 87 -7.24 -17.32 5.88
C PHE A 87 -7.21 -17.30 7.41
N ASP A 88 -7.79 -18.32 8.06
CA ASP A 88 -7.87 -18.41 9.53
C ASP A 88 -6.50 -18.59 10.20
N ARG A 89 -5.49 -19.01 9.46
CA ARG A 89 -4.10 -19.14 9.97
C ARG A 89 -3.46 -17.77 10.25
N TRP A 90 -3.76 -16.76 9.45
CA TRP A 90 -3.13 -15.44 9.56
C TRP A 90 -4.08 -14.34 10.02
N PHE A 91 -5.38 -14.46 9.79
CA PHE A 91 -6.32 -13.36 9.97
C PHE A 91 -7.51 -13.74 10.84
N ASP A 92 -7.85 -12.85 11.78
CA ASP A 92 -9.06 -12.99 12.58
C ASP A 92 -10.30 -12.64 11.74
N ARG A 93 -11.29 -13.52 11.72
CA ARG A 93 -12.58 -13.32 11.03
C ARG A 93 -13.36 -12.09 11.54
N ALA A 94 -13.23 -11.76 12.81
CA ALA A 94 -13.84 -10.58 13.43
C ALA A 94 -12.97 -9.32 13.29
N GLY A 95 -11.72 -9.46 12.85
CA GLY A 95 -10.75 -8.39 12.75
C GLY A 95 -11.07 -7.34 11.69
N PRO A 96 -10.30 -6.26 11.67
CA PRO A 96 -10.47 -5.17 10.71
C PRO A 96 -10.31 -5.66 9.27
N ARG A 97 -11.09 -5.10 8.36
CA ARG A 97 -10.98 -5.40 6.93
C ARG A 97 -9.76 -4.73 6.29
N ARG A 98 -9.49 -3.50 6.69
CA ARG A 98 -8.37 -2.73 6.17
C ARG A 98 -7.07 -3.12 6.88
N VAL A 99 -6.02 -3.37 6.10
CA VAL A 99 -4.67 -3.63 6.58
C VAL A 99 -3.71 -2.54 6.15
N THR A 100 -2.68 -2.28 6.97
CA THR A 100 -1.64 -1.33 6.63
C THR A 100 -0.50 -2.05 5.91
N VAL A 101 -0.17 -1.57 4.73
CA VAL A 101 0.97 -2.05 3.93
C VAL A 101 2.12 -1.08 4.11
N THR A 102 3.20 -1.49 4.77
CA THR A 102 4.41 -0.67 4.91
C THR A 102 5.31 -0.80 3.68
N SER A 103 6.26 0.13 3.49
CA SER A 103 7.25 0.01 2.40
C SER A 103 8.09 -1.27 2.51
N ARG A 104 8.26 -1.82 3.72
CA ARG A 104 8.90 -3.13 3.92
C ARG A 104 8.04 -4.27 3.38
N THR A 105 6.74 -4.25 3.69
CA THR A 105 5.77 -5.22 3.16
C THR A 105 5.71 -5.13 1.64
N ASP A 106 5.70 -3.93 1.07
CA ASP A 106 5.72 -3.69 -0.37
C ASP A 106 7.00 -4.25 -1.03
N LEU A 107 8.19 -4.06 -0.42
CA LEU A 107 9.43 -4.65 -0.95
C LEU A 107 9.36 -6.18 -1.00
N VAL A 108 8.87 -6.82 0.06
CA VAL A 108 8.71 -8.29 0.10
C VAL A 108 7.71 -8.76 -0.96
N HIS A 109 6.61 -8.03 -1.13
CA HIS A 109 5.61 -8.30 -2.16
C HIS A 109 6.21 -8.18 -3.58
N ARG A 110 6.94 -7.10 -3.88
CA ARG A 110 7.65 -6.93 -5.17
C ARG A 110 8.66 -8.06 -5.41
N ALA A 111 9.43 -8.44 -4.39
CA ALA A 111 10.38 -9.55 -4.50
C ALA A 111 9.70 -10.89 -4.81
N LEU A 112 8.50 -11.13 -4.25
CA LEU A 112 7.69 -12.29 -4.58
C LEU A 112 7.24 -12.25 -6.05
N LEU A 113 6.71 -11.12 -6.54
CA LEU A 113 6.29 -10.99 -7.93
C LEU A 113 7.45 -11.18 -8.92
N VAL A 114 8.64 -10.64 -8.59
CA VAL A 114 9.86 -10.88 -9.37
C VAL A 114 10.22 -12.37 -9.39
N ALA A 115 10.15 -13.06 -8.25
CA ALA A 115 10.45 -14.50 -8.15
C ALA A 115 9.45 -15.33 -8.99
N VAL A 116 8.15 -14.99 -8.95
CA VAL A 116 7.13 -15.61 -9.82
C VAL A 116 7.48 -15.41 -11.30
N GLY A 117 7.83 -14.19 -11.70
CA GLY A 117 8.21 -13.87 -13.08
C GLY A 117 9.46 -14.60 -13.57
N ARG A 118 10.36 -15.00 -12.67
CA ARG A 118 11.56 -15.79 -12.96
C ARG A 118 11.33 -17.30 -13.01
N GLY A 119 10.14 -17.77 -12.64
CA GLY A 119 9.84 -19.20 -12.58
C GLY A 119 10.55 -19.92 -11.43
N THR A 120 10.73 -19.21 -10.30
CA THR A 120 11.22 -19.80 -9.05
C THR A 120 10.34 -21.00 -8.66
N ASP A 121 10.92 -22.02 -8.03
CA ASP A 121 10.19 -23.22 -7.65
C ASP A 121 9.08 -22.94 -6.60
N HIS A 122 8.06 -23.81 -6.58
CA HIS A 122 6.87 -23.62 -5.77
C HIS A 122 7.14 -23.66 -4.26
N PHE A 123 8.19 -24.38 -3.82
CA PHE A 123 8.53 -24.45 -2.40
C PHE A 123 9.05 -23.09 -1.92
N GLU A 124 10.01 -22.51 -2.64
CA GLU A 124 10.55 -21.17 -2.32
C GLU A 124 9.46 -20.10 -2.44
N LEU A 125 8.60 -20.16 -3.46
CA LEU A 125 7.47 -19.25 -3.60
C LEU A 125 6.50 -19.36 -2.43
N GLY A 126 6.25 -20.56 -1.91
CA GLY A 126 5.44 -20.78 -0.71
C GLY A 126 6.05 -20.15 0.54
N GLU A 127 7.36 -20.30 0.76
CA GLU A 127 8.03 -19.66 1.89
C GLU A 127 7.98 -18.13 1.82
N ARG A 128 8.22 -17.55 0.63
CA ARG A 128 8.12 -16.10 0.39
C ARG A 128 6.70 -15.58 0.62
N MET A 129 5.68 -16.33 0.18
CA MET A 129 4.28 -15.99 0.40
C MET A 129 3.93 -16.03 1.89
N ASN A 130 4.33 -17.06 2.63
CA ASN A 130 4.12 -17.14 4.07
C ASN A 130 4.76 -15.94 4.78
N GLY A 131 5.99 -15.58 4.43
CA GLY A 131 6.66 -14.40 4.98
C GLY A 131 5.93 -13.08 4.67
N LEU A 132 5.33 -12.94 3.50
CA LEU A 132 4.49 -11.78 3.15
C LEU A 132 3.22 -11.74 4.02
N LEU A 133 2.52 -12.87 4.15
CA LEU A 133 1.28 -12.97 4.94
C LEU A 133 1.55 -12.70 6.43
N ASP A 134 2.66 -13.19 6.99
CA ASP A 134 3.11 -12.88 8.36
C ASP A 134 3.31 -11.38 8.58
N LEU A 135 3.97 -10.69 7.63
CA LEU A 135 4.18 -9.24 7.71
C LEU A 135 2.87 -8.46 7.64
N VAL A 136 1.94 -8.88 6.81
CA VAL A 136 0.62 -8.25 6.70
C VAL A 136 -0.19 -8.49 7.97
N ALA A 137 -0.22 -9.72 8.49
CA ALA A 137 -0.93 -10.07 9.72
C ALA A 137 -0.40 -9.28 10.93
N ALA A 138 0.93 -9.13 11.06
CA ALA A 138 1.54 -8.29 12.08
C ALA A 138 1.16 -6.81 11.96
N GLY A 139 0.88 -6.32 10.74
CA GLY A 139 0.43 -4.96 10.45
C GLY A 139 -1.08 -4.72 10.61
N ALA A 140 -1.89 -5.77 10.67
CA ALA A 140 -3.36 -5.67 10.70
C ALA A 140 -3.94 -5.10 12.01
N GLY A 141 -3.14 -5.01 13.09
CA GLY A 141 -3.57 -4.52 14.40
C GLY A 141 -3.49 -2.99 14.60
N PHE A 142 -3.01 -2.22 13.63
CA PHE A 142 -2.83 -0.77 13.75
C PHE A 142 -4.02 0.00 13.17
N GLY A 143 -5.04 0.31 13.99
CA GLY A 143 -6.16 1.11 13.49
C GLY A 143 -7.26 1.50 14.49
N SER A 144 -7.27 0.93 15.67
CA SER A 144 -8.26 1.28 16.71
C SER A 144 -7.60 2.00 17.87
N HIS A 145 -7.62 3.33 17.87
CA HIS A 145 -7.35 4.10 19.08
C HIS A 145 -8.66 4.39 19.78
N ASP A 146 -8.83 3.80 20.96
CA ASP A 146 -9.85 4.12 21.96
C ASP A 146 -9.68 5.57 22.46
N GLY A 147 -10.47 6.42 21.96
CA GLY A 147 -10.62 7.82 22.31
C GLY A 147 -11.79 8.36 21.50
N SER A 148 -12.95 7.69 21.65
CA SER A 148 -14.03 7.73 20.66
C SER A 148 -14.70 9.11 20.56
N PRO A 149 -14.45 9.86 19.46
CA PRO A 149 -15.39 10.92 19.08
C PRO A 149 -16.76 10.31 18.77
N SER A 150 -17.82 11.09 18.84
CA SER A 150 -19.15 10.65 18.43
C SER A 150 -19.12 10.06 17.01
N PRO A 151 -20.04 9.17 16.63
CA PRO A 151 -20.07 8.58 15.27
C PRO A 151 -20.07 9.64 14.15
N ALA A 152 -20.70 10.80 14.38
CA ALA A 152 -20.68 11.92 13.44
C ALA A 152 -19.27 12.55 13.33
N ALA A 153 -18.61 12.80 14.46
CA ALA A 153 -17.26 13.35 14.47
C ALA A 153 -16.23 12.37 13.87
N ARG A 154 -16.43 11.06 14.08
CA ARG A 154 -15.59 10.02 13.44
C ARG A 154 -15.68 10.10 11.92
N ARG A 155 -16.88 10.18 11.34
CA ARG A 155 -17.08 10.33 9.89
C ARG A 155 -16.41 11.58 9.33
N VAL A 156 -16.53 12.72 10.04
CA VAL A 156 -15.85 13.97 9.63
C VAL A 156 -14.34 13.81 9.63
N HIS A 157 -13.78 13.18 10.67
CA HIS A 157 -12.35 12.92 10.75
C HIS A 157 -11.86 11.94 9.67
N GLN A 158 -12.59 10.87 9.42
CA GLN A 158 -12.28 9.91 8.35
C GLN A 158 -12.30 10.59 6.98
N ARG A 159 -13.29 11.45 6.73
CA ARG A 159 -13.36 12.23 5.49
C ARG A 159 -12.18 13.17 5.33
N LEU A 160 -11.81 13.93 6.37
CA LEU A 160 -10.63 14.81 6.34
C LEU A 160 -9.35 14.02 6.02
N VAL A 161 -9.18 12.82 6.58
CA VAL A 161 -8.05 11.93 6.28
C VAL A 161 -8.10 11.47 4.82
N ALA A 162 -9.26 11.03 4.33
CA ALA A 162 -9.42 10.60 2.94
C ALA A 162 -9.12 11.76 1.96
N ASP A 163 -9.63 12.96 2.22
CA ASP A 163 -9.36 14.15 1.41
C ASP A 163 -7.85 14.51 1.43
N THR A 164 -7.19 14.32 2.58
CA THR A 164 -5.73 14.54 2.72
C THR A 164 -4.93 13.54 1.91
N CYS A 165 -5.29 12.26 1.98
CA CYS A 165 -4.65 11.20 1.19
C CYS A 165 -4.88 11.44 -0.30
N ALA A 166 -6.10 11.81 -0.72
CA ALA A 166 -6.42 12.18 -2.09
C ALA A 166 -5.59 13.38 -2.58
N ALA A 167 -5.45 14.40 -1.73
CA ALA A 167 -4.64 15.56 -2.06
C ALA A 167 -3.15 15.23 -2.23
N LEU A 168 -2.61 14.29 -1.46
CA LEU A 168 -1.24 13.79 -1.62
C LEU A 168 -1.09 12.91 -2.85
N ALA A 169 -2.07 12.06 -3.16
CA ALA A 169 -2.04 11.19 -4.34
C ALA A 169 -2.18 11.98 -5.66
N ALA A 170 -2.99 13.06 -5.67
CA ALA A 170 -3.23 13.89 -6.86
C ALA A 170 -2.17 14.95 -7.10
N GLY A 171 -1.29 15.21 -6.15
CA GLY A 171 -0.33 16.32 -6.21
C GLY A 171 1.11 15.89 -6.04
N PRO A 172 2.05 16.84 -6.17
CA PRO A 172 3.43 16.56 -5.84
C PRO A 172 3.54 16.15 -4.38
N LEU A 173 4.32 15.09 -4.11
CA LEU A 173 4.64 14.65 -2.75
C LEU A 173 5.60 15.63 -2.03
N THR A 174 5.89 16.75 -2.70
CA THR A 174 6.64 17.90 -2.23
C THR A 174 5.67 18.98 -1.74
N GLY A 175 6.07 19.85 -0.87
CA GLY A 175 5.23 20.94 -0.37
C GLY A 175 5.12 20.96 1.15
N SER A 176 4.67 22.08 1.65
CA SER A 176 4.56 22.34 3.08
C SER A 176 3.28 21.73 3.68
N LEU A 177 3.27 21.58 5.01
CA LEU A 177 2.08 21.20 5.73
C LEU A 177 0.98 22.25 5.60
N ASP A 178 1.35 23.54 5.52
CA ASP A 178 0.40 24.65 5.39
C ASP A 178 -0.33 24.61 4.05
N GLU A 179 0.39 24.32 2.96
CA GLU A 179 -0.20 24.15 1.63
C GLU A 179 -1.17 22.95 1.58
N LEU A 180 -0.78 21.82 2.17
CA LEU A 180 -1.64 20.65 2.24
C LEU A 180 -2.91 20.94 3.08
N ALA A 181 -2.74 21.60 4.23
CA ALA A 181 -3.85 21.96 5.10
C ALA A 181 -4.82 22.92 4.41
N ALA A 182 -4.30 23.93 3.68
CA ALA A 182 -5.12 24.85 2.90
C ALA A 182 -5.92 24.13 1.80
N ARG A 183 -5.32 23.14 1.12
CA ARG A 183 -6.01 22.33 0.08
C ARG A 183 -7.19 21.54 0.62
N VAL A 184 -7.12 21.08 1.86
CA VAL A 184 -8.20 20.29 2.51
C VAL A 184 -9.09 21.11 3.43
N GLY A 185 -8.92 22.44 3.46
CA GLY A 185 -9.76 23.35 4.25
C GLY A 185 -9.59 23.20 5.77
N ALA A 186 -8.40 22.83 6.25
CA ALA A 186 -8.12 22.62 7.66
C ALA A 186 -6.91 23.47 8.13
N SER A 187 -6.80 23.70 9.45
CA SER A 187 -5.55 24.24 9.98
C SER A 187 -4.47 23.15 10.05
N PRO A 188 -3.17 23.49 9.90
CA PRO A 188 -2.07 22.52 9.95
C PRO A 188 -2.05 21.68 11.23
N HIS A 189 -2.30 22.33 12.36
CA HIS A 189 -2.35 21.66 13.66
C HIS A 189 -3.55 20.68 13.76
N HIS A 190 -4.73 21.11 13.32
CA HIS A 190 -5.93 20.26 13.32
C HIS A 190 -5.72 19.05 12.40
N LEU A 191 -5.22 19.29 11.19
CA LEU A 191 -4.92 18.23 10.20
C LEU A 191 -3.95 17.20 10.77
N SER A 192 -2.80 17.63 11.32
CA SER A 192 -1.80 16.71 11.89
C SER A 192 -2.37 15.89 13.04
N ARG A 193 -3.17 16.51 13.92
CA ARG A 193 -3.79 15.84 15.07
C ARG A 193 -4.80 14.79 14.61
N VAL A 194 -5.74 15.17 13.72
CA VAL A 194 -6.77 14.28 13.22
C VAL A 194 -6.16 13.13 12.41
N PHE A 195 -5.21 13.43 11.53
CA PHE A 195 -4.53 12.40 10.73
C PHE A 195 -3.89 11.34 11.63
N ARG A 196 -3.13 11.80 12.66
CA ARG A 196 -2.51 10.87 13.61
C ARG A 196 -3.54 10.09 14.44
N GLN A 197 -4.64 10.73 14.85
CA GLN A 197 -5.71 10.08 15.61
C GLN A 197 -6.40 8.97 14.82
N VAL A 198 -6.67 9.20 13.53
CA VAL A 198 -7.39 8.24 12.68
C VAL A 198 -6.47 7.14 12.16
N THR A 199 -5.24 7.48 11.75
CA THR A 199 -4.33 6.54 11.08
C THR A 199 -3.29 5.90 12.00
N GLY A 200 -3.12 6.43 13.22
CA GLY A 200 -2.03 6.04 14.11
C GLY A 200 -0.64 6.52 13.65
N ARG A 201 -0.53 7.22 12.53
CA ARG A 201 0.72 7.66 11.89
C ARG A 201 0.76 9.17 11.70
N THR A 202 1.96 9.74 11.63
CA THR A 202 2.11 11.16 11.29
C THR A 202 2.00 11.37 9.78
N LEU A 203 1.58 12.58 9.36
CA LEU A 203 1.58 12.98 7.95
C LEU A 203 2.97 12.86 7.30
N THR A 204 4.03 13.21 8.05
CA THR A 204 5.41 13.06 7.56
C THR A 204 5.76 11.60 7.30
N TRP A 205 5.35 10.70 8.20
CA TRP A 205 5.56 9.27 8.01
C TRP A 205 4.84 8.78 6.74
N TYR A 206 3.55 9.11 6.61
CA TYR A 206 2.73 8.70 5.47
C TYR A 206 3.29 9.25 4.14
N ARG A 207 3.66 10.52 4.09
CA ARG A 207 4.29 11.13 2.91
C ARG A 207 5.60 10.44 2.54
N ASN A 208 6.42 10.09 3.51
CA ASN A 208 7.65 9.35 3.24
C ASN A 208 7.37 7.92 2.73
N GLU A 209 6.34 7.25 3.23
CA GLU A 209 5.89 5.96 2.66
C GLU A 209 5.58 6.10 1.16
N LEU A 210 4.79 7.10 0.78
CA LEU A 210 4.46 7.35 -0.64
C LEU A 210 5.71 7.67 -1.47
N ARG A 211 6.61 8.51 -0.97
CA ARG A 211 7.88 8.85 -1.64
C ARG A 211 8.76 7.63 -1.84
N ILE A 212 8.92 6.81 -0.83
CA ILE A 212 9.74 5.60 -0.90
C ILE A 212 9.15 4.60 -1.90
N ARG A 213 7.82 4.44 -1.95
CA ARG A 213 7.19 3.58 -2.95
C ARG A 213 7.43 4.05 -4.36
N ALA A 214 7.33 5.35 -4.61
CA ALA A 214 7.65 5.92 -5.90
C ALA A 214 9.14 5.71 -6.27
N VAL A 215 10.04 5.80 -5.27
CA VAL A 215 11.47 5.46 -5.47
C VAL A 215 11.64 3.98 -5.80
N LEU A 216 10.97 3.07 -5.10
CA LEU A 216 11.03 1.62 -5.38
C LEU A 216 10.53 1.32 -6.79
N GLU A 217 9.44 1.92 -7.20
CA GLU A 217 8.86 1.80 -8.54
C GLU A 217 9.85 2.26 -9.62
N ASP A 218 10.45 3.44 -9.46
CA ASP A 218 11.45 3.95 -10.40
C ASP A 218 12.73 3.11 -10.42
N MET A 219 13.14 2.55 -9.27
CA MET A 219 14.27 1.63 -9.20
C MET A 219 13.99 0.34 -9.97
N GLU A 220 12.80 -0.24 -9.81
CA GLU A 220 12.37 -1.46 -10.48
C GLU A 220 12.28 -1.26 -12.00
N GLN A 221 11.87 -0.08 -12.43
CA GLN A 221 11.80 0.28 -13.85
C GLN A 221 13.13 0.75 -14.43
N GLY A 222 14.20 0.77 -13.64
CA GLY A 222 15.53 1.19 -14.10
C GLY A 222 15.64 2.66 -14.47
N ARG A 223 14.71 3.50 -14.01
CA ARG A 223 14.52 4.86 -14.54
C ARG A 223 15.53 5.91 -14.08
N CYS A 224 16.22 5.77 -12.98
CA CYS A 224 17.15 6.83 -12.53
C CYS A 224 18.20 6.36 -11.53
N GLY A 225 19.36 7.05 -11.53
CA GLY A 225 20.35 6.95 -10.46
C GLY A 225 19.87 7.59 -9.15
N LEU A 226 20.43 7.18 -8.01
CA LEU A 226 20.01 7.64 -6.68
C LEU A 226 20.02 9.17 -6.50
N ARG A 227 20.93 9.87 -7.16
CA ARG A 227 20.98 11.34 -7.13
C ARG A 227 19.77 11.96 -7.79
N ALA A 228 19.35 11.43 -8.93
CA ALA A 228 18.15 11.91 -9.62
C ALA A 228 16.89 11.56 -8.84
N LEU A 229 16.81 10.35 -8.26
CA LEU A 229 15.69 9.93 -7.40
C LEU A 229 15.58 10.81 -6.15
N SER A 230 16.72 11.15 -5.48
CA SER A 230 16.66 12.04 -4.33
C SER A 230 16.11 13.42 -4.69
N ALA A 231 16.48 13.96 -5.85
CA ALA A 231 15.97 15.26 -6.32
C ALA A 231 14.50 15.18 -6.77
N ALA A 232 14.12 14.12 -7.49
CA ALA A 232 12.76 13.94 -8.01
C ALA A 232 11.71 13.84 -6.88
N TYR A 233 12.09 13.21 -5.76
CA TYR A 233 11.20 12.98 -4.62
C TYR A 233 11.49 13.88 -3.41
N ASP A 234 12.20 15.01 -3.62
CA ASP A 234 12.43 16.06 -2.61
C ASP A 234 13.13 15.53 -1.34
N PHE A 235 14.08 14.63 -1.51
CA PHE A 235 15.04 14.33 -0.46
C PHE A 235 16.22 15.30 -0.56
N ALA A 236 16.72 15.80 0.57
CA ALA A 236 17.79 16.80 0.60
C ALA A 236 19.04 16.36 -0.18
N ASP A 237 19.36 15.06 -0.10
CA ASP A 237 20.48 14.43 -0.78
C ASP A 237 20.32 12.89 -0.81
N GLN A 238 21.28 12.19 -1.44
CA GLN A 238 21.31 10.73 -1.47
C GLN A 238 21.43 10.09 -0.07
N ALA A 239 22.14 10.75 0.85
CA ALA A 239 22.31 10.25 2.21
C ALA A 239 20.97 10.34 2.99
N HIS A 240 20.21 11.40 2.76
CA HIS A 240 18.87 11.54 3.31
C HIS A 240 17.94 10.46 2.76
N LEU A 241 17.90 10.26 1.45
CA LEU A 241 17.13 9.17 0.82
C LEU A 241 17.51 7.81 1.43
N THR A 242 18.81 7.51 1.54
CA THR A 242 19.29 6.24 2.11
C THR A 242 18.85 6.06 3.57
N ARG A 243 18.90 7.10 4.39
CA ARG A 243 18.44 7.04 5.78
C ARG A 243 16.92 6.79 5.88
N VAL A 244 16.15 7.45 5.02
CA VAL A 244 14.69 7.28 4.99
C VAL A 244 14.34 5.87 4.49
N MET A 245 14.99 5.38 3.43
CA MET A 245 14.82 4.00 2.97
C MET A 245 15.12 2.99 4.09
N ARG A 246 16.25 3.08 4.76
CA ARG A 246 16.54 2.18 5.89
C ARG A 246 15.48 2.21 6.97
N ARG A 247 14.90 3.37 7.26
CA ARG A 247 13.84 3.51 8.28
C ARG A 247 12.52 2.86 7.85
N HIS A 248 12.12 2.99 6.59
CA HIS A 248 10.81 2.58 6.09
C HIS A 248 10.82 1.16 5.50
N VAL A 249 11.89 0.80 4.82
CA VAL A 249 12.05 -0.49 4.11
C VAL A 249 12.86 -1.50 4.92
N GLY A 250 13.77 -1.01 5.74
CA GLY A 250 14.77 -1.84 6.45
C GLY A 250 16.07 -2.04 5.66
N GLU A 251 16.10 -1.63 4.39
CA GLU A 251 17.20 -1.86 3.46
C GLU A 251 17.81 -0.56 2.91
N THR A 252 19.05 -0.66 2.45
CA THR A 252 19.70 0.39 1.65
C THR A 252 19.24 0.31 0.19
N PRO A 253 19.46 1.36 -0.61
CA PRO A 253 19.23 1.27 -2.06
C PRO A 253 19.95 0.11 -2.75
N SER A 254 21.15 -0.25 -2.26
CA SER A 254 21.88 -1.41 -2.78
C SER A 254 21.25 -2.73 -2.36
N GLY A 255 20.83 -2.85 -1.09
CA GLY A 255 20.11 -4.02 -0.61
C GLY A 255 18.75 -4.21 -1.32
N VAL A 256 18.02 -3.11 -1.57
CA VAL A 256 16.80 -3.16 -2.38
C VAL A 256 17.07 -3.72 -3.77
N ARG A 257 18.13 -3.27 -4.46
CA ARG A 257 18.50 -3.82 -5.77
C ARG A 257 18.79 -5.32 -5.70
N GLU A 258 19.53 -5.73 -4.69
CA GLU A 258 19.84 -7.15 -4.45
C GLU A 258 18.57 -7.98 -4.25
N VAL A 259 17.65 -7.53 -3.36
CA VAL A 259 16.37 -8.19 -3.08
C VAL A 259 15.49 -8.30 -4.34
N LEU A 260 15.47 -7.25 -5.17
CA LEU A 260 14.73 -7.24 -6.44
C LEU A 260 15.51 -7.88 -7.59
N GLY A 261 16.79 -8.28 -7.36
CA GLY A 261 17.67 -8.85 -8.39
C GLY A 261 17.92 -7.89 -9.54
N LEU A 262 18.13 -6.62 -9.24
CA LEU A 262 18.42 -5.57 -10.22
C LEU A 262 19.93 -5.33 -10.31
N ASP A 263 20.43 -5.09 -11.53
CA ASP A 263 21.80 -4.63 -11.75
C ASP A 263 21.99 -3.17 -11.25
N ARG A 264 23.23 -2.66 -11.39
CA ARG A 264 23.54 -1.27 -11.01
C ARG A 264 22.76 -0.21 -11.80
N ASN A 265 22.19 -0.59 -12.94
CA ASN A 265 21.40 0.26 -13.82
C ASN A 265 19.89 0.05 -13.64
N GLY A 266 19.49 -0.77 -12.66
CA GLY A 266 18.08 -1.08 -12.38
C GLY A 266 17.43 -2.07 -13.36
N ARG A 267 18.24 -2.81 -14.15
CA ARG A 267 17.73 -3.86 -15.03
C ARG A 267 17.70 -5.18 -14.29
N VAL A 268 16.66 -5.95 -14.53
CA VAL A 268 16.56 -7.31 -13.98
C VAL A 268 17.77 -8.13 -14.48
N CYS A 269 18.58 -8.64 -13.56
CA CYS A 269 19.67 -9.52 -13.90
C CYS A 269 19.09 -10.78 -14.56
N ALA A 270 19.47 -11.04 -15.82
CA ALA A 270 19.15 -12.31 -16.45
C ALA A 270 19.84 -13.42 -15.64
N ASP A 271 19.11 -14.50 -15.38
CA ASP A 271 19.67 -15.69 -14.73
C ASP A 271 20.83 -16.22 -15.61
N PRO A 272 22.08 -16.34 -15.12
CA PRO A 272 23.20 -16.86 -15.92
C PRO A 272 23.09 -18.36 -16.24
N GLY A 273 21.96 -19.03 -15.88
CA GLY A 273 21.75 -20.48 -15.98
C GLY A 273 20.71 -20.94 -17.00
N LYS A 274 20.33 -20.10 -17.99
CA LYS A 274 19.54 -20.57 -19.15
C LYS A 274 20.28 -20.37 -20.45
#